data_94eba252b64e2c18585a099f8542af55
#
_entry.id   94eba252b64e2c18585a099f8542af55
#
_cell.length_a   1.000
_cell.length_b   1.000
_cell.length_c   1.000
_cell.angle_alpha   90.00
_cell.angle_beta   90.00
_cell.angle_gamma   90.00
#
_symmetry.space_group_name_H-M   'P 1'
#
loop_
_entity.id
_entity.type
_entity.pdbx_description
1 polymer ?
#
loop_
_entity_poly.entity_id
_entity_poly.type
_entity_poly.pdbx_seq_one_letter_code
_entity_poly.pdbx_strand_id
1 'polypeptide(L)'
;MATTQHKDYYGTLGIKKTATADEIRKAFRKLARKHHPDVNPGDKKAEERFKEISEANDVLSDEKKRKIYDQFGFYSDQIDPQAAEAAARGYGPNTGGQGVPIDFSGFDFSEDAAAPQGGAPGWGSFRDIFSGIFSQDQKRKGPQPGTDLEYQVNVDFWTAIRGGTTRVQIQRQEVCATCKGKGTSGSTQTCPECNGSGQVTQMSGRMKFNLQCPRCGGSGKLQNVCPTCYGEGVVTRTENVEFRIKAGTRDGQRIRLAGKGNSGVNGGAAGDLYLVIRAGSHPVFARTGDDIFVTVPVTVPEAALGAKIEVPTIDGRTQLKIPPGTQSGQKLRMRERGVASATNEGARGDQIVTVEIVVPHLQDERSKEILRELAKLNPEDPRQTMWAKV
;
A
#
# COMPACT_ATOMS: atom_id res chain seq x y z
N MET A 1 -48.92 2.31 -8.22
CA MET A 1 -48.66 3.46 -7.32
C MET A 1 -47.62 3.00 -6.31
N ALA A 2 -46.35 3.27 -6.57
CA ALA A 2 -45.27 2.93 -5.65
C ALA A 2 -45.11 4.10 -4.68
N THR A 3 -45.43 3.87 -3.41
CA THR A 3 -45.22 4.80 -2.31
C THR A 3 -43.74 4.92 -2.05
N THR A 4 -43.15 6.05 -2.40
CA THR A 4 -41.80 6.44 -2.00
C THR A 4 -41.77 6.52 -0.47
N GLN A 5 -41.24 5.51 0.23
CA GLN A 5 -41.08 5.53 1.67
C GLN A 5 -39.99 6.56 2.01
N HIS A 6 -40.38 7.72 2.49
CA HIS A 6 -39.46 8.68 3.08
C HIS A 6 -38.82 8.07 4.32
N LYS A 7 -37.53 7.77 4.28
CA LYS A 7 -36.79 7.24 5.42
C LYS A 7 -36.61 8.32 6.48
N ASP A 8 -37.09 8.06 7.69
CA ASP A 8 -36.91 8.99 8.83
C ASP A 8 -35.55 8.70 9.51
N TYR A 9 -34.51 9.41 9.10
CA TYR A 9 -33.16 9.26 9.66
C TYR A 9 -33.07 9.68 11.13
N TYR A 10 -33.82 10.66 11.59
CA TYR A 10 -33.88 11.04 12.99
C TYR A 10 -34.54 9.95 13.84
N GLY A 11 -35.61 9.37 13.33
CA GLY A 11 -36.27 8.22 13.96
C GLY A 11 -35.40 6.97 13.98
N THR A 12 -34.61 6.72 12.93
CA THR A 12 -33.66 5.60 12.85
C THR A 12 -32.59 5.69 13.94
N LEU A 13 -32.06 6.90 14.21
CA LEU A 13 -31.10 7.13 15.29
C LEU A 13 -31.74 7.33 16.67
N GLY A 14 -33.09 7.46 16.75
CA GLY A 14 -33.83 7.69 17.99
C GLY A 14 -33.55 9.05 18.63
N ILE A 15 -33.33 10.08 17.81
CA ILE A 15 -33.01 11.44 18.26
C ILE A 15 -34.04 12.45 17.72
N LYS A 16 -34.08 13.64 18.32
CA LYS A 16 -34.97 14.72 17.86
C LYS A 16 -34.36 15.45 16.65
N LYS A 17 -35.18 16.03 15.79
CA LYS A 17 -34.73 16.86 14.64
C LYS A 17 -33.82 18.03 15.05
N THR A 18 -33.96 18.51 16.30
CA THR A 18 -33.13 19.58 16.87
C THR A 18 -31.80 19.11 17.48
N ALA A 19 -31.46 17.81 17.34
CA ALA A 19 -30.27 17.24 17.94
C ALA A 19 -28.99 17.89 17.40
N THR A 20 -28.02 18.08 18.29
CA THR A 20 -26.69 18.60 17.96
C THR A 20 -25.84 17.54 17.25
N ALA A 21 -24.77 17.98 16.57
CA ALA A 21 -23.83 17.04 15.91
C ALA A 21 -23.21 16.02 16.88
N ASP A 22 -22.98 16.41 18.14
CA ASP A 22 -22.45 15.52 19.16
C ASP A 22 -23.47 14.49 19.65
N GLU A 23 -24.75 14.87 19.72
CA GLU A 23 -25.83 13.95 20.05
C GLU A 23 -26.04 12.91 18.94
N ILE A 24 -25.96 13.33 17.67
CA ILE A 24 -26.01 12.43 16.52
C ILE A 24 -24.87 11.40 16.59
N ARG A 25 -23.62 11.84 16.80
CA ARG A 25 -22.45 10.95 16.92
C ARG A 25 -22.56 10.00 18.12
N LYS A 26 -23.13 10.47 19.24
CA LYS A 26 -23.32 9.65 20.45
C LYS A 26 -24.37 8.58 20.24
N ALA A 27 -25.50 8.93 19.60
CA ALA A 27 -26.56 7.99 19.26
C ALA A 27 -26.07 6.94 18.27
N PHE A 28 -25.38 7.36 17.20
CA PHE A 28 -24.76 6.45 16.24
C PHE A 28 -23.83 5.44 16.90
N ARG A 29 -22.84 5.90 17.70
CA ARG A 29 -21.91 5.00 18.39
C ARG A 29 -22.59 3.98 19.29
N LYS A 30 -23.66 4.37 19.97
CA LYS A 30 -24.44 3.47 20.84
C LYS A 30 -25.16 2.39 20.02
N LEU A 31 -25.81 2.76 18.93
CA LEU A 31 -26.57 1.84 18.07
C LEU A 31 -25.65 0.97 17.23
N ALA A 32 -24.57 1.52 16.69
CA ALA A 32 -23.58 0.80 15.90
C ALA A 32 -22.92 -0.33 16.73
N ARG A 33 -22.56 -0.08 18.00
CA ARG A 33 -22.02 -1.13 18.87
C ARG A 33 -23.06 -2.23 19.16
N LYS A 34 -24.34 -1.88 19.29
CA LYS A 34 -25.41 -2.84 19.57
C LYS A 34 -25.69 -3.76 18.40
N HIS A 35 -25.62 -3.24 17.17
CA HIS A 35 -25.95 -3.97 15.94
C HIS A 35 -24.71 -4.30 15.07
N HIS A 36 -23.50 -4.23 15.65
CA HIS A 36 -22.27 -4.56 14.94
C HIS A 36 -22.25 -6.03 14.50
N PRO A 37 -21.82 -6.34 13.27
CA PRO A 37 -21.77 -7.73 12.78
C PRO A 37 -20.87 -8.63 13.62
N ASP A 38 -19.80 -8.10 14.22
CA ASP A 38 -18.91 -8.88 15.09
C ASP A 38 -19.55 -9.25 16.42
N VAL A 39 -20.53 -8.46 16.89
CA VAL A 39 -21.26 -8.72 18.13
C VAL A 39 -22.49 -9.60 17.89
N ASN A 40 -23.04 -9.58 16.66
CA ASN A 40 -24.22 -10.32 16.25
C ASN A 40 -23.93 -11.14 14.97
N PRO A 41 -23.01 -12.12 15.01
CA PRO A 41 -22.62 -12.87 13.83
C PRO A 41 -23.80 -13.70 13.29
N GLY A 42 -24.15 -13.51 12.01
CA GLY A 42 -25.22 -14.25 11.33
C GLY A 42 -26.64 -13.73 11.54
N ASP A 43 -26.86 -12.65 12.30
CA ASP A 43 -28.18 -12.02 12.44
C ASP A 43 -28.46 -11.01 11.32
N LYS A 44 -29.20 -11.44 10.29
CA LYS A 44 -29.60 -10.58 9.16
C LYS A 44 -30.34 -9.32 9.58
N LYS A 45 -31.16 -9.39 10.63
CA LYS A 45 -31.89 -8.21 11.12
C LYS A 45 -30.98 -7.20 11.78
N ALA A 46 -29.95 -7.65 12.48
CA ALA A 46 -28.92 -6.77 13.03
C ALA A 46 -28.11 -6.10 11.92
N GLU A 47 -27.79 -6.83 10.83
CA GLU A 47 -27.08 -6.31 9.68
C GLU A 47 -27.89 -5.24 8.93
N GLU A 48 -29.17 -5.51 8.64
CA GLU A 48 -30.08 -4.52 8.01
C GLU A 48 -30.19 -3.26 8.87
N ARG A 49 -30.40 -3.44 10.17
CA ARG A 49 -30.47 -2.31 11.10
C ARG A 49 -29.17 -1.51 11.16
N PHE A 50 -28.03 -2.17 11.10
CA PHE A 50 -26.73 -1.51 11.04
C PHE A 50 -26.56 -0.68 9.75
N LYS A 51 -27.03 -1.18 8.60
CA LYS A 51 -27.03 -0.45 7.33
C LYS A 51 -27.89 0.82 7.41
N GLU A 52 -29.10 0.72 7.97
CA GLU A 52 -29.99 1.87 8.17
C GLU A 52 -29.37 2.93 9.09
N ILE A 53 -28.75 2.50 10.20
CA ILE A 53 -28.10 3.38 11.18
C ILE A 53 -26.89 4.09 10.54
N SER A 54 -26.12 3.38 9.71
CA SER A 54 -24.96 3.94 9.01
C SER A 54 -25.39 4.97 7.96
N GLU A 55 -26.41 4.66 7.16
CA GLU A 55 -27.00 5.60 6.20
C GLU A 55 -27.52 6.88 6.87
N ALA A 56 -28.24 6.74 7.97
CA ALA A 56 -28.74 7.86 8.75
C ALA A 56 -27.63 8.74 9.32
N ASN A 57 -26.52 8.13 9.77
CA ASN A 57 -25.36 8.87 10.26
C ASN A 57 -24.65 9.61 9.12
N ASP A 58 -24.49 9.01 7.95
CA ASP A 58 -23.82 9.63 6.82
C ASP A 58 -24.54 10.90 6.33
N VAL A 59 -25.87 10.90 6.39
CA VAL A 59 -26.65 12.07 6.00
C VAL A 59 -26.69 13.13 7.10
N LEU A 60 -26.87 12.72 8.37
CA LEU A 60 -27.06 13.68 9.47
C LEU A 60 -25.76 14.21 10.07
N SER A 61 -24.61 13.55 9.86
CA SER A 61 -23.30 14.01 10.37
C SER A 61 -22.67 15.10 9.50
N ASP A 62 -23.02 15.17 8.23
CA ASP A 62 -22.57 16.22 7.31
C ASP A 62 -23.57 17.39 7.29
N GLU A 63 -23.08 18.58 7.62
CA GLU A 63 -23.92 19.77 7.75
C GLU A 63 -24.65 20.12 6.43
N LYS A 64 -24.03 19.87 5.27
CA LYS A 64 -24.62 20.15 3.96
C LYS A 64 -25.72 19.14 3.61
N LYS A 65 -25.43 17.85 3.80
CA LYS A 65 -26.39 16.76 3.56
C LYS A 65 -27.59 16.88 4.50
N ARG A 66 -27.35 17.21 5.77
CA ARG A 66 -28.40 17.43 6.76
C ARG A 66 -29.31 18.57 6.39
N LYS A 67 -28.77 19.72 5.92
CA LYS A 67 -29.60 20.85 5.46
C LYS A 67 -30.49 20.46 4.29
N ILE A 68 -30.01 19.69 3.34
CA ILE A 68 -30.79 19.18 2.21
C ILE A 68 -31.89 18.26 2.70
N TYR A 69 -31.57 17.31 3.58
CA TYR A 69 -32.55 16.40 4.15
C TYR A 69 -33.62 17.12 4.99
N ASP A 70 -33.24 18.12 5.79
CA ASP A 70 -34.16 18.91 6.61
C ASP A 70 -35.11 19.75 5.74
N GLN A 71 -34.69 20.19 4.53
CA GLN A 71 -35.50 20.98 3.62
C GLN A 71 -36.47 20.15 2.76
N PHE A 72 -35.97 19.04 2.22
CA PHE A 72 -36.69 18.24 1.24
C PHE A 72 -37.34 16.97 1.81
N GLY A 73 -36.96 16.57 3.04
CA GLY A 73 -37.47 15.38 3.68
C GLY A 73 -36.86 14.08 3.15
N PHE A 74 -35.98 14.17 2.17
CA PHE A 74 -35.22 13.05 1.61
C PHE A 74 -33.82 13.51 1.20
N TYR A 75 -32.89 12.58 1.08
CA TYR A 75 -31.55 12.82 0.58
C TYR A 75 -31.22 11.79 -0.50
N SER A 76 -30.64 12.26 -1.60
CA SER A 76 -30.06 11.41 -2.65
C SER A 76 -28.69 11.98 -3.04
N ASP A 77 -27.70 11.13 -3.22
CA ASP A 77 -26.34 11.53 -3.66
C ASP A 77 -26.33 12.17 -5.07
N GLN A 78 -27.44 12.13 -5.80
CA GLN A 78 -27.61 12.77 -7.11
C GLN A 78 -28.05 14.24 -7.04
N ILE A 79 -28.36 14.75 -5.85
CA ILE A 79 -28.74 16.15 -5.67
C ILE A 79 -27.47 17.01 -5.60
N ASP A 80 -27.25 17.86 -6.61
CA ASP A 80 -26.18 18.85 -6.58
C ASP A 80 -26.43 19.84 -5.42
N PRO A 81 -25.52 19.93 -4.43
CA PRO A 81 -25.66 20.86 -3.31
C PRO A 81 -25.79 22.31 -3.74
N GLN A 82 -25.20 22.72 -4.87
CA GLN A 82 -25.30 24.07 -5.41
C GLN A 82 -26.66 24.32 -6.04
N ALA A 83 -27.25 23.33 -6.71
CA ALA A 83 -28.59 23.42 -7.25
C ALA A 83 -29.65 23.46 -6.13
N ALA A 84 -29.46 22.72 -5.05
CA ALA A 84 -30.31 22.73 -3.87
C ALA A 84 -30.27 24.09 -3.14
N GLU A 85 -29.07 24.68 -2.98
CA GLU A 85 -28.91 26.02 -2.40
C GLU A 85 -29.49 27.13 -3.25
N ALA A 86 -29.40 27.02 -4.59
CA ALA A 86 -30.02 27.96 -5.53
C ALA A 86 -31.55 27.88 -5.47
N ALA A 87 -32.12 26.69 -5.35
CA ALA A 87 -33.55 26.49 -5.16
C ALA A 87 -34.06 27.02 -3.80
N ALA A 88 -33.21 26.97 -2.76
CA ALA A 88 -33.55 27.50 -1.42
C ALA A 88 -33.50 29.04 -1.33
N ARG A 89 -32.73 29.71 -2.19
CA ARG A 89 -32.59 31.19 -2.20
C ARG A 89 -33.71 31.92 -2.90
N GLY A 90 -34.82 31.23 -3.23
CA GLY A 90 -36.05 31.84 -3.60
C GLY A 90 -36.27 32.07 -5.09
N TYR A 91 -36.67 31.05 -5.77
CA TYR A 91 -37.62 31.19 -6.84
C TYR A 91 -38.99 30.81 -6.27
N GLY A 92 -39.64 31.83 -5.74
CA GLY A 92 -41.06 31.72 -5.38
C GLY A 92 -41.92 31.45 -6.63
N PRO A 93 -43.12 30.86 -6.48
CA PRO A 93 -43.96 30.43 -7.59
C PRO A 93 -44.68 31.61 -8.26
N ASN A 94 -43.95 32.51 -8.95
CA ASN A 94 -44.57 33.50 -9.80
C ASN A 94 -43.60 34.21 -10.76
N THR A 95 -43.11 33.49 -11.76
CA THR A 95 -42.75 34.08 -13.08
C THR A 95 -42.83 32.96 -14.11
N GLY A 96 -43.79 33.14 -15.04
CA GLY A 96 -43.99 32.20 -16.15
C GLY A 96 -42.79 32.14 -17.09
N GLY A 97 -42.12 30.99 -17.10
CA GLY A 97 -41.01 30.68 -17.98
C GLY A 97 -40.71 29.19 -17.86
N GLN A 98 -41.04 28.48 -18.90
CA GLN A 98 -40.85 27.06 -19.20
C GLN A 98 -39.93 26.30 -18.22
N GLY A 99 -40.54 25.69 -17.20
CA GLY A 99 -39.91 24.68 -16.38
C GLY A 99 -39.64 23.41 -17.23
N VAL A 100 -38.40 22.99 -17.31
CA VAL A 100 -38.09 21.68 -17.84
C VAL A 100 -38.59 20.66 -16.81
N PRO A 101 -39.59 19.83 -17.12
CA PRO A 101 -40.01 18.78 -16.22
C PRO A 101 -38.86 17.76 -16.15
N ILE A 102 -38.27 17.61 -14.98
CA ILE A 102 -37.38 16.50 -14.72
C ILE A 102 -38.26 15.26 -14.55
N ASP A 103 -38.36 14.48 -15.61
CA ASP A 103 -39.10 13.21 -15.64
C ASP A 103 -38.26 12.15 -14.95
N PHE A 104 -38.65 11.73 -13.74
CA PHE A 104 -38.06 10.68 -12.97
C PHE A 104 -38.66 9.28 -13.27
N SER A 105 -39.42 9.10 -14.33
CA SER A 105 -40.13 7.83 -14.63
C SER A 105 -39.22 6.75 -15.24
N GLY A 106 -37.93 7.01 -15.42
CA GLY A 106 -36.97 6.09 -16.07
C GLY A 106 -36.04 5.33 -15.15
N PHE A 107 -36.12 5.44 -13.83
CA PHE A 107 -35.29 4.69 -12.92
C PHE A 107 -36.06 3.51 -12.33
N ASP A 108 -35.89 2.34 -12.97
CA ASP A 108 -36.42 1.06 -12.54
C ASP A 108 -35.47 0.47 -11.46
N PHE A 109 -35.90 0.48 -10.19
CA PHE A 109 -35.28 -0.22 -9.07
C PHE A 109 -35.90 -1.62 -8.94
N SER A 110 -35.81 -2.46 -9.95
CA SER A 110 -36.14 -3.86 -9.81
C SER A 110 -34.88 -4.66 -9.42
N GLU A 111 -34.88 -5.18 -8.21
CA GLU A 111 -34.06 -6.32 -7.80
C GLU A 111 -34.36 -7.50 -8.73
N ASP A 112 -33.45 -7.78 -9.66
CA ASP A 112 -33.18 -9.11 -10.19
C ASP A 112 -32.09 -9.03 -11.25
N ALA A 113 -30.86 -9.28 -10.86
CA ALA A 113 -29.84 -9.79 -11.77
C ALA A 113 -28.86 -10.65 -10.99
N ALA A 114 -28.96 -11.94 -11.29
CA ALA A 114 -28.22 -13.07 -10.76
C ALA A 114 -26.72 -12.84 -10.58
N ALA A 115 -26.21 -13.28 -9.44
CA ALA A 115 -24.81 -13.42 -9.13
C ALA A 115 -24.16 -14.56 -9.92
N PRO A 116 -22.89 -14.44 -10.34
CA PRO A 116 -21.97 -15.57 -10.45
C PRO A 116 -21.11 -15.66 -9.19
N GLN A 117 -21.05 -16.88 -8.66
CA GLN A 117 -20.26 -17.31 -7.52
C GLN A 117 -18.77 -17.08 -7.70
N GLY A 118 -18.09 -16.69 -6.63
CA GLY A 118 -16.65 -16.95 -6.46
C GLY A 118 -15.88 -15.92 -5.65
N GLY A 119 -15.71 -16.15 -4.33
CA GLY A 119 -14.46 -15.89 -3.64
C GLY A 119 -14.21 -14.54 -2.97
N ALA A 120 -14.60 -14.44 -1.70
CA ALA A 120 -13.91 -13.87 -0.53
C ALA A 120 -13.43 -12.38 -0.48
N PRO A 121 -13.08 -11.83 0.73
CA PRO A 121 -13.67 -10.61 1.26
C PRO A 121 -12.66 -9.45 1.31
N GLY A 122 -13.11 -8.26 0.96
CA GLY A 122 -12.27 -7.06 1.07
C GLY A 122 -13.13 -5.80 1.23
N TRP A 123 -13.27 -5.35 2.44
CA TRP A 123 -14.00 -4.14 2.87
C TRP A 123 -13.31 -2.83 2.45
N GLY A 124 -12.74 -2.76 1.24
CA GLY A 124 -12.08 -1.56 0.72
C GLY A 124 -12.69 -0.94 -0.54
N SER A 125 -13.65 -1.62 -1.18
CA SER A 125 -13.91 -1.40 -2.61
C SER A 125 -15.03 -0.43 -2.97
N PHE A 126 -15.91 -0.02 -2.06
CA PHE A 126 -17.01 0.89 -2.40
C PHE A 126 -16.57 2.34 -2.57
N ARG A 127 -15.52 2.76 -1.88
CA ARG A 127 -14.99 4.13 -1.98
C ARG A 127 -14.19 4.34 -3.27
N ASP A 128 -13.52 3.30 -3.77
CA ASP A 128 -12.71 3.37 -5.00
C ASP A 128 -13.55 3.27 -6.28
N ILE A 129 -14.68 2.55 -6.25
CA ILE A 129 -15.59 2.45 -7.41
C ILE A 129 -16.35 3.78 -7.62
N PHE A 130 -16.76 4.46 -6.54
CA PHE A 130 -17.42 5.76 -6.65
C PHE A 130 -16.48 6.90 -7.04
N SER A 131 -15.21 6.88 -6.61
CA SER A 131 -14.23 7.88 -7.05
C SER A 131 -13.87 7.74 -8.53
N GLY A 132 -13.95 6.55 -9.10
CA GLY A 132 -13.62 6.27 -10.51
C GLY A 132 -14.69 6.71 -11.52
N ILE A 133 -15.96 6.76 -11.12
CA ILE A 133 -17.08 7.10 -12.05
C ILE A 133 -17.34 8.62 -12.10
N PHE A 134 -17.02 9.36 -11.03
CA PHE A 134 -17.23 10.81 -10.98
C PHE A 134 -16.00 11.67 -11.33
N SER A 135 -14.86 11.08 -11.60
CA SER A 135 -13.71 11.78 -12.17
C SER A 135 -13.76 11.81 -13.69
N GLN A 136 -14.89 12.22 -14.25
CA GLN A 136 -14.92 12.64 -15.64
C GLN A 136 -14.10 13.93 -15.75
N ASP A 137 -12.86 13.72 -16.17
CA ASP A 137 -11.92 14.63 -16.83
C ASP A 137 -12.24 16.15 -16.82
N GLN A 138 -12.35 16.73 -15.66
CA GLN A 138 -11.85 18.09 -15.52
C GLN A 138 -10.33 17.95 -15.36
N LYS A 139 -9.59 17.99 -16.49
CA LYS A 139 -8.13 18.16 -16.52
C LYS A 139 -7.79 19.26 -15.52
N ARG A 140 -7.41 18.84 -14.31
CA ARG A 140 -7.00 19.77 -13.25
C ARG A 140 -5.83 20.57 -13.79
N LYS A 141 -6.08 21.81 -14.18
CA LYS A 141 -5.10 22.73 -14.75
C LYS A 141 -4.05 23.19 -13.71
N GLY A 142 -4.13 22.70 -12.46
CA GLY A 142 -3.21 23.02 -11.39
C GLY A 142 -1.93 22.16 -11.36
N PRO A 143 -0.92 22.57 -10.58
CA PRO A 143 0.28 21.77 -10.33
C PRO A 143 -0.10 20.42 -9.75
N GLN A 144 0.37 19.34 -10.36
CA GLN A 144 0.16 17.97 -9.87
C GLN A 144 1.51 17.40 -9.44
N PRO A 145 1.64 16.89 -8.21
CA PRO A 145 2.88 16.24 -7.77
C PRO A 145 3.14 14.98 -8.59
N GLY A 146 4.41 14.68 -8.78
CA GLY A 146 4.84 13.43 -9.39
C GLY A 146 4.56 12.24 -8.48
N THR A 147 4.43 11.07 -9.07
CA THR A 147 4.25 9.83 -8.32
C THR A 147 5.56 9.33 -7.75
N ASP A 148 5.49 8.70 -6.59
CA ASP A 148 6.63 8.04 -5.98
C ASP A 148 7.00 6.78 -6.77
N LEU A 149 8.28 6.41 -6.69
CA LEU A 149 8.81 5.18 -7.29
C LEU A 149 9.33 4.27 -6.20
N GLU A 150 9.17 2.97 -6.40
CA GLU A 150 9.73 1.95 -5.53
C GLU A 150 10.54 0.95 -6.34
N TYR A 151 11.81 0.75 -5.95
CA TYR A 151 12.73 -0.19 -6.58
C TYR A 151 13.33 -1.13 -5.55
N GLN A 152 13.42 -2.40 -5.88
CA GLN A 152 14.15 -3.38 -5.08
C GLN A 152 15.62 -3.40 -5.51
N VAL A 153 16.51 -3.33 -4.53
CA VAL A 153 17.96 -3.31 -4.76
C VAL A 153 18.59 -4.50 -4.04
N ASN A 154 19.17 -5.40 -4.80
CA ASN A 154 19.95 -6.52 -4.25
C ASN A 154 21.32 -6.01 -3.80
N VAL A 155 21.64 -6.30 -2.56
CA VAL A 155 22.89 -5.91 -1.91
C VAL A 155 23.55 -7.15 -1.36
N ASP A 156 24.85 -7.30 -1.53
CA ASP A 156 25.59 -8.43 -0.96
C ASP A 156 25.58 -8.38 0.58
N PHE A 157 25.75 -9.54 1.18
CA PHE A 157 25.75 -9.72 2.63
C PHE A 157 26.70 -8.77 3.36
N TRP A 158 27.94 -8.62 2.86
CA TRP A 158 28.95 -7.78 3.50
C TRP A 158 28.64 -6.29 3.43
N THR A 159 28.11 -5.82 2.30
CA THR A 159 27.67 -4.43 2.15
C THR A 159 26.49 -4.13 3.07
N ALA A 160 25.56 -5.06 3.28
CA ALA A 160 24.47 -4.89 4.23
C ALA A 160 24.96 -4.78 5.69
N ILE A 161 26.06 -5.50 6.04
CA ILE A 161 26.65 -5.50 7.39
C ILE A 161 27.55 -4.29 7.61
N ARG A 162 28.48 -4.03 6.71
CA ARG A 162 29.54 -3.01 6.86
C ARG A 162 29.12 -1.64 6.37
N GLY A 163 28.05 -1.58 5.61
CA GLY A 163 27.68 -0.39 4.86
C GLY A 163 28.53 -0.21 3.61
N GLY A 164 28.12 0.70 2.78
CA GLY A 164 28.83 1.00 1.53
C GLY A 164 28.03 1.92 0.63
N THR A 165 28.56 2.18 -0.55
CA THR A 165 27.88 2.96 -1.58
C THR A 165 27.53 2.03 -2.73
N THR A 166 26.28 2.10 -3.17
CA THR A 166 25.77 1.27 -4.27
C THR A 166 25.09 2.16 -5.31
N ARG A 167 25.06 1.71 -6.56
CA ARG A 167 24.39 2.39 -7.67
C ARG A 167 23.23 1.55 -8.14
N VAL A 168 22.13 2.23 -8.43
CA VAL A 168 20.94 1.61 -9.01
C VAL A 168 20.55 2.39 -10.28
N GLN A 169 20.20 1.67 -11.31
CA GLN A 169 19.65 2.24 -12.53
C GLN A 169 18.14 2.29 -12.39
N ILE A 170 17.58 3.48 -12.46
CA ILE A 170 16.14 3.71 -12.38
C ILE A 170 15.61 4.30 -13.68
N GLN A 171 14.37 4.04 -13.98
CA GLN A 171 13.62 4.72 -15.03
C GLN A 171 12.59 5.62 -14.37
N ARG A 172 12.62 6.90 -14.68
CA ARG A 172 11.66 7.88 -14.18
C ARG A 172 11.15 8.78 -15.29
N GLN A 173 9.99 9.33 -15.08
CA GLN A 173 9.42 10.33 -15.95
C GLN A 173 9.97 11.71 -15.57
N GLU A 174 10.56 12.38 -16.55
CA GLU A 174 11.00 13.77 -16.42
C GLU A 174 10.12 14.68 -17.27
N VAL A 175 9.99 15.94 -16.84
CA VAL A 175 9.29 16.95 -17.62
C VAL A 175 9.97 17.10 -18.99
N CYS A 176 9.20 17.00 -20.05
CA CYS A 176 9.73 17.18 -21.40
C CYS A 176 10.38 18.56 -21.56
N ALA A 177 11.67 18.59 -21.88
CA ALA A 177 12.44 19.83 -22.02
C ALA A 177 11.91 20.74 -23.15
N THR A 178 11.35 20.12 -24.22
CA THR A 178 10.84 20.83 -25.40
C THR A 178 9.57 21.61 -25.11
N CYS A 179 8.57 20.98 -24.48
CA CYS A 179 7.28 21.60 -24.21
C CYS A 179 7.10 22.05 -22.75
N LYS A 180 8.09 21.76 -21.88
CA LYS A 180 8.06 22.12 -20.44
C LYS A 180 6.79 21.63 -19.73
N GLY A 181 6.38 20.39 -20.05
CA GLY A 181 5.21 19.76 -19.45
C GLY A 181 3.87 20.06 -20.15
N LYS A 182 3.84 20.94 -21.14
CA LYS A 182 2.58 21.33 -21.82
C LYS A 182 2.02 20.28 -22.76
N GLY A 183 2.82 19.33 -23.23
CA GLY A 183 2.45 18.34 -24.23
C GLY A 183 2.31 18.90 -25.66
N THR A 184 2.32 20.22 -25.81
CA THR A 184 2.14 20.89 -27.11
C THR A 184 3.35 21.76 -27.42
N SER A 185 3.67 21.89 -28.71
CA SER A 185 4.76 22.74 -29.21
C SER A 185 4.22 23.77 -30.19
N GLY A 186 4.78 24.99 -30.14
CA GLY A 186 4.43 26.06 -31.05
C GLY A 186 3.21 26.90 -30.66
N SER A 187 2.82 27.80 -31.53
CA SER A 187 1.65 28.69 -31.34
C SER A 187 0.35 27.92 -31.61
N THR A 188 -0.65 28.21 -30.81
CA THR A 188 -2.01 27.72 -31.01
C THR A 188 -2.59 28.40 -32.25
N GLN A 189 -3.03 27.62 -33.23
CA GLN A 189 -3.67 28.14 -34.46
C GLN A 189 -5.19 28.04 -34.31
N THR A 190 -5.91 29.05 -34.83
CA THR A 190 -7.36 28.97 -34.91
C THR A 190 -7.77 27.86 -35.87
N CYS A 191 -8.71 27.01 -35.46
CA CYS A 191 -9.18 25.93 -36.34
C CYS A 191 -9.84 26.49 -37.60
N PRO A 192 -9.34 26.17 -38.80
CA PRO A 192 -9.87 26.75 -40.04
C PRO A 192 -11.25 26.21 -40.41
N GLU A 193 -11.64 25.06 -39.86
CA GLU A 193 -12.94 24.44 -40.20
C GLU A 193 -14.09 25.07 -39.43
N CYS A 194 -13.89 25.48 -38.19
CA CYS A 194 -14.90 26.14 -37.37
C CYS A 194 -14.58 27.62 -37.10
N ASN A 195 -13.51 28.16 -37.66
CA ASN A 195 -13.07 29.55 -37.46
C ASN A 195 -13.02 29.97 -35.98
N GLY A 196 -12.65 29.04 -35.10
CA GLY A 196 -12.49 29.29 -33.66
C GLY A 196 -13.77 29.06 -32.83
N SER A 197 -14.95 28.80 -33.45
CA SER A 197 -16.20 28.58 -32.72
C SER A 197 -16.26 27.23 -31.96
N GLY A 198 -15.45 26.25 -32.33
CA GLY A 198 -15.51 24.90 -31.80
C GLY A 198 -16.67 24.05 -32.32
N GLN A 199 -17.58 24.63 -33.07
CA GLN A 199 -18.77 23.97 -33.60
C GLN A 199 -18.90 24.17 -35.10
N VAL A 200 -19.46 23.19 -35.78
CA VAL A 200 -19.84 23.27 -37.20
C VAL A 200 -21.33 23.05 -37.32
N THR A 201 -21.97 23.88 -38.16
CA THR A 201 -23.41 23.77 -38.39
C THR A 201 -23.64 22.82 -39.55
N GLN A 202 -24.37 21.74 -39.30
CA GLN A 202 -24.81 20.81 -40.36
C GLN A 202 -26.32 20.97 -40.57
N MET A 203 -26.73 21.09 -41.81
CA MET A 203 -28.13 21.15 -42.18
C MET A 203 -28.64 19.76 -42.57
N SER A 204 -29.73 19.34 -41.96
CA SER A 204 -30.46 18.13 -42.37
C SER A 204 -31.90 18.55 -42.66
N GLY A 205 -32.24 18.69 -43.92
CA GLY A 205 -33.50 19.25 -44.36
C GLY A 205 -33.66 20.73 -43.95
N ARG A 206 -34.73 21.05 -43.19
CA ARG A 206 -35.01 22.40 -42.68
C ARG A 206 -34.41 22.66 -41.26
N MET A 207 -33.77 21.67 -40.66
CA MET A 207 -33.19 21.79 -39.30
C MET A 207 -31.70 22.07 -39.35
N LYS A 208 -31.25 22.99 -38.49
CA LYS A 208 -29.82 23.29 -38.28
C LYS A 208 -29.34 22.62 -36.98
N PHE A 209 -28.31 21.79 -37.09
CA PHE A 209 -27.68 21.12 -35.94
C PHE A 209 -26.27 21.71 -35.74
N ASN A 210 -25.99 22.15 -34.54
CA ASN A 210 -24.63 22.54 -34.15
C ASN A 210 -23.90 21.30 -33.58
N LEU A 211 -22.94 20.77 -34.33
CA LEU A 211 -22.14 19.63 -33.93
C LEU A 211 -20.74 20.09 -33.52
N GLN A 212 -20.13 19.37 -32.63
CA GLN A 212 -18.73 19.61 -32.29
C GLN A 212 -17.87 19.49 -33.56
N CYS A 213 -16.96 20.47 -33.76
CA CYS A 213 -16.06 20.43 -34.90
C CYS A 213 -15.16 19.18 -34.83
N PRO A 214 -15.21 18.28 -35.80
CA PRO A 214 -14.44 17.01 -35.77
C PRO A 214 -12.94 17.26 -35.80
N ARG A 215 -12.48 18.38 -36.37
CA ARG A 215 -11.06 18.67 -36.49
C ARG A 215 -10.41 19.18 -35.21
N CYS A 216 -11.10 19.96 -34.41
CA CYS A 216 -10.57 20.51 -33.16
C CYS A 216 -11.23 19.90 -31.90
N GLY A 217 -12.16 18.95 -32.03
CA GLY A 217 -12.86 18.33 -30.92
C GLY A 217 -13.58 19.34 -30.01
N GLY A 218 -14.14 20.41 -30.58
CA GLY A 218 -14.86 21.44 -29.81
C GLY A 218 -13.98 22.56 -29.23
N SER A 219 -12.64 22.46 -29.28
CA SER A 219 -11.75 23.45 -28.66
C SER A 219 -11.62 24.78 -29.43
N GLY A 220 -12.03 24.83 -30.69
CA GLY A 220 -11.85 25.98 -31.60
C GLY A 220 -10.42 26.23 -32.04
N LYS A 221 -9.46 25.53 -31.46
CA LYS A 221 -8.03 25.75 -31.65
C LYS A 221 -7.32 24.45 -32.00
N LEU A 222 -6.34 24.53 -32.88
CA LEU A 222 -5.43 23.43 -33.19
C LEU A 222 -4.11 23.65 -32.46
N GLN A 223 -3.66 22.64 -31.75
CA GLN A 223 -2.37 22.64 -31.06
C GLN A 223 -1.49 21.56 -31.68
N ASN A 224 -0.27 21.92 -32.02
CA ASN A 224 0.68 20.93 -32.51
C ASN A 224 1.17 20.09 -31.32
N VAL A 225 1.07 18.79 -31.46
CA VAL A 225 1.58 17.84 -30.46
C VAL A 225 3.11 17.98 -30.38
N CYS A 226 3.66 17.97 -29.19
CA CYS A 226 5.10 18.05 -28.97
C CYS A 226 5.78 16.81 -29.60
N PRO A 227 6.74 16.96 -30.51
CA PRO A 227 7.36 15.83 -31.20
C PRO A 227 8.25 14.97 -30.28
N THR A 228 8.66 15.50 -29.14
CA THR A 228 9.54 14.81 -28.19
C THR A 228 8.76 13.92 -27.21
N CYS A 229 7.60 14.34 -26.75
CA CYS A 229 6.80 13.61 -25.77
C CYS A 229 5.44 13.14 -26.31
N TYR A 230 5.17 13.38 -27.59
CA TYR A 230 3.94 12.94 -28.26
C TYR A 230 2.64 13.32 -27.53
N GLY A 231 2.65 14.49 -26.87
CA GLY A 231 1.49 15.01 -26.16
C GLY A 231 1.46 14.75 -24.65
N GLU A 232 2.28 13.85 -24.14
CA GLU A 232 2.27 13.46 -22.72
C GLU A 232 2.82 14.53 -21.77
N GLY A 233 3.69 15.41 -22.26
CA GLY A 233 4.33 16.44 -21.44
C GLY A 233 5.53 15.91 -20.63
N VAL A 234 5.71 14.60 -20.55
CA VAL A 234 6.82 13.93 -19.85
C VAL A 234 7.53 12.97 -20.79
N VAL A 235 8.77 12.65 -20.48
CA VAL A 235 9.60 11.67 -21.19
C VAL A 235 10.23 10.73 -20.18
N THR A 236 10.28 9.44 -20.51
CA THR A 236 10.97 8.45 -19.66
C THR A 236 12.47 8.58 -19.85
N ARG A 237 13.20 8.72 -18.76
CA ARG A 237 14.66 8.77 -18.74
C ARG A 237 15.22 7.75 -17.77
N THR A 238 16.34 7.13 -18.18
CA THR A 238 17.11 6.25 -17.33
C THR A 238 18.20 7.05 -16.63
N GLU A 239 18.27 6.96 -15.30
CA GLU A 239 19.25 7.64 -14.44
C GLU A 239 19.96 6.62 -13.55
N ASN A 240 21.28 6.76 -13.39
CA ASN A 240 22.04 6.01 -12.39
C ASN A 240 22.08 6.83 -11.10
N VAL A 241 21.43 6.31 -10.05
CA VAL A 241 21.38 6.94 -8.75
C VAL A 241 22.35 6.23 -7.81
N GLU A 242 23.25 7.00 -7.24
CA GLU A 242 24.19 6.55 -6.21
C GLU A 242 23.61 6.86 -4.82
N PHE A 243 23.64 5.86 -3.92
CA PHE A 243 23.14 6.04 -2.58
C PHE A 243 24.00 5.26 -1.57
N ARG A 244 23.99 5.73 -0.33
CA ARG A 244 24.74 5.13 0.76
C ARG A 244 23.87 4.19 1.57
N ILE A 245 24.35 2.98 1.76
CA ILE A 245 23.79 1.97 2.65
C ILE A 245 24.48 2.11 4.00
N LYS A 246 23.70 2.26 5.07
CA LYS A 246 24.25 2.30 6.44
C LYS A 246 24.66 0.90 6.88
N ALA A 247 25.71 0.82 7.72
CA ALA A 247 26.07 -0.43 8.36
C ALA A 247 24.89 -0.98 9.17
N GLY A 248 24.67 -2.29 9.11
CA GLY A 248 23.57 -2.93 9.80
C GLY A 248 22.20 -2.84 9.09
N THR A 249 22.14 -2.33 7.86
CA THR A 249 20.91 -2.30 7.08
C THR A 249 20.27 -3.69 7.02
N ARG A 250 18.97 -3.76 7.33
CA ARG A 250 18.20 -5.02 7.38
C ARG A 250 17.59 -5.35 6.03
N ASP A 251 17.29 -6.63 5.80
CA ASP A 251 16.48 -7.05 4.66
C ASP A 251 15.09 -6.40 4.72
N GLY A 252 14.57 -5.96 3.57
CA GLY A 252 13.30 -5.24 3.47
C GLY A 252 13.35 -3.78 3.94
N GLN A 253 14.48 -3.25 4.39
CA GLN A 253 14.60 -1.87 4.83
C GLN A 253 14.40 -0.91 3.64
N ARG A 254 13.55 0.12 3.85
CA ARG A 254 13.28 1.16 2.84
C ARG A 254 14.18 2.36 3.06
N ILE A 255 14.83 2.82 2.00
CA ILE A 255 15.63 4.04 1.95
C ILE A 255 14.91 5.03 1.06
N ARG A 256 14.57 6.21 1.59
CA ARG A 256 13.92 7.29 0.85
C ARG A 256 14.96 8.23 0.27
N LEU A 257 14.86 8.49 -1.02
CA LEU A 257 15.62 9.52 -1.73
C LEU A 257 14.64 10.60 -2.21
N ALA A 258 14.63 11.72 -1.52
CA ALA A 258 13.67 12.80 -1.75
C ALA A 258 13.82 13.40 -3.15
N GLY A 259 12.71 13.64 -3.85
CA GLY A 259 12.64 14.27 -5.15
C GLY A 259 13.23 13.44 -6.32
N LYS A 260 13.50 12.15 -6.11
CA LYS A 260 14.04 11.23 -7.13
C LYS A 260 12.96 10.31 -7.76
N GLY A 261 11.70 10.54 -7.46
CA GLY A 261 10.56 9.90 -8.12
C GLY A 261 10.24 10.51 -9.49
N ASN A 262 9.05 10.27 -9.98
CA ASN A 262 8.55 10.87 -11.22
C ASN A 262 8.39 12.38 -11.07
N SER A 263 8.66 13.11 -12.13
CA SER A 263 8.42 14.56 -12.14
C SER A 263 6.93 14.87 -12.07
N GLY A 264 6.59 15.91 -11.32
CA GLY A 264 5.23 16.47 -11.35
C GLY A 264 4.94 17.20 -12.66
N VAL A 265 3.67 17.35 -12.99
CA VAL A 265 3.22 18.10 -14.18
C VAL A 265 2.69 19.48 -13.78
N ASN A 266 2.69 20.41 -14.74
CA ASN A 266 2.22 21.80 -14.54
C ASN A 266 2.91 22.55 -13.37
N GLY A 267 4.19 22.25 -13.11
CA GLY A 267 4.94 22.87 -12.01
C GLY A 267 4.76 22.17 -10.65
N GLY A 268 4.18 20.98 -10.61
CA GLY A 268 4.12 20.14 -9.41
C GLY A 268 5.51 19.64 -8.98
N ALA A 269 5.68 19.38 -7.69
CA ALA A 269 6.93 18.82 -7.15
C ALA A 269 7.12 17.38 -7.66
N ALA A 270 8.38 16.96 -7.79
CA ALA A 270 8.70 15.56 -8.06
C ALA A 270 8.34 14.69 -6.86
N GLY A 271 7.95 13.44 -7.12
CA GLY A 271 7.79 12.41 -6.10
C GLY A 271 9.11 11.93 -5.53
N ASP A 272 9.07 10.97 -4.63
CA ASP A 272 10.22 10.38 -3.98
C ASP A 272 10.56 9.02 -4.57
N LEU A 273 11.81 8.60 -4.39
CA LEU A 273 12.25 7.26 -4.73
C LEU A 273 12.47 6.47 -3.44
N TYR A 274 11.80 5.33 -3.32
CA TYR A 274 11.99 4.37 -2.24
C TYR A 274 12.78 3.17 -2.76
N LEU A 275 13.91 2.91 -2.11
CA LEU A 275 14.74 1.75 -2.39
C LEU A 275 14.51 0.70 -1.29
N VAL A 276 13.98 -0.45 -1.66
CA VAL A 276 13.79 -1.59 -0.76
C VAL A 276 15.01 -2.50 -0.87
N ILE A 277 15.77 -2.59 0.21
CA ILE A 277 17.00 -3.38 0.25
C ILE A 277 16.67 -4.87 0.34
N ARG A 278 17.28 -5.67 -0.52
CA ARG A 278 17.30 -7.13 -0.46
C ARG A 278 18.71 -7.58 -0.14
N ALA A 279 18.93 -7.99 1.10
CA ALA A 279 20.23 -8.48 1.56
C ALA A 279 20.44 -9.91 1.08
N GLY A 280 21.57 -10.13 0.42
CA GLY A 280 21.99 -11.46 -0.02
C GLY A 280 22.29 -12.39 1.16
N SER A 281 22.15 -13.71 0.95
CA SER A 281 22.53 -14.73 1.90
C SER A 281 24.05 -14.98 1.88
N HIS A 282 24.58 -15.55 2.96
CA HIS A 282 25.97 -15.98 3.05
C HIS A 282 26.04 -17.49 3.35
N PRO A 283 26.98 -18.25 2.76
CA PRO A 283 27.02 -19.71 2.94
C PRO A 283 27.32 -20.16 4.39
N VAL A 284 28.00 -19.34 5.17
CA VAL A 284 28.44 -19.68 6.54
C VAL A 284 27.60 -18.93 7.59
N PHE A 285 27.19 -17.70 7.31
CA PHE A 285 26.51 -16.87 8.27
C PHE A 285 25.02 -16.72 7.93
N ALA A 286 24.16 -16.98 8.90
CA ALA A 286 22.76 -16.59 8.86
C ALA A 286 22.55 -15.37 9.76
N ARG A 287 21.72 -14.43 9.34
CA ARG A 287 21.43 -13.20 10.08
C ARG A 287 19.96 -13.16 10.50
N THR A 288 19.71 -12.83 11.76
CA THR A 288 18.36 -12.54 12.25
C THR A 288 18.41 -11.24 13.08
N GLY A 289 17.83 -10.19 12.53
CA GLY A 289 17.95 -8.86 13.16
C GLY A 289 19.40 -8.37 13.15
N ASP A 290 19.98 -8.16 14.33
CA ASP A 290 21.36 -7.73 14.52
C ASP A 290 22.27 -8.90 14.95
N ASP A 291 21.70 -10.09 15.20
CA ASP A 291 22.44 -11.29 15.58
C ASP A 291 22.88 -12.11 14.37
N ILE A 292 24.04 -12.74 14.51
CA ILE A 292 24.65 -13.64 13.51
C ILE A 292 24.62 -15.05 14.05
N PHE A 293 24.23 -15.99 13.22
CA PHE A 293 24.23 -17.43 13.51
C PHE A 293 25.26 -18.12 12.63
N VAL A 294 26.02 -19.01 13.23
CA VAL A 294 26.99 -19.84 12.53
C VAL A 294 26.96 -21.23 13.11
N THR A 295 27.03 -22.27 12.28
CA THR A 295 27.19 -23.63 12.69
C THR A 295 28.67 -23.99 12.57
N VAL A 296 29.26 -24.50 13.65
CA VAL A 296 30.68 -24.82 13.70
C VAL A 296 30.84 -26.32 14.00
N PRO A 297 31.54 -27.07 13.13
CA PRO A 297 31.86 -28.46 13.37
C PRO A 297 32.91 -28.58 14.50
N VAL A 298 32.65 -29.47 15.44
CA VAL A 298 33.52 -29.77 16.60
C VAL A 298 33.71 -31.27 16.67
N THR A 299 34.92 -31.71 16.96
CA THR A 299 35.21 -33.14 17.10
C THR A 299 34.68 -33.68 18.42
N VAL A 300 34.46 -35.00 18.48
CA VAL A 300 34.00 -35.67 19.70
C VAL A 300 34.92 -35.41 20.91
N PRO A 301 36.28 -35.49 20.79
CA PRO A 301 37.17 -35.17 21.90
C PRO A 301 37.08 -33.72 22.37
N GLU A 302 36.98 -32.78 21.46
CA GLU A 302 36.83 -31.34 21.78
C GLU A 302 35.52 -31.06 22.51
N ALA A 303 34.42 -31.70 22.10
CA ALA A 303 33.13 -31.56 22.75
C ALA A 303 33.09 -32.21 24.15
N ALA A 304 33.74 -33.40 24.30
CA ALA A 304 33.73 -34.14 25.54
C ALA A 304 34.67 -33.51 26.61
N LEU A 305 35.89 -33.15 26.21
CA LEU A 305 36.91 -32.66 27.14
C LEU A 305 36.92 -31.14 27.29
N GLY A 306 36.26 -30.46 26.36
CA GLY A 306 36.35 -29.03 26.22
C GLY A 306 37.61 -28.60 25.47
N ALA A 307 37.49 -27.54 24.69
CA ALA A 307 38.59 -27.03 23.88
C ALA A 307 38.46 -25.50 23.66
N LYS A 308 39.56 -24.92 23.17
CA LYS A 308 39.54 -23.58 22.60
C LYS A 308 39.66 -23.73 21.08
N ILE A 309 38.64 -23.36 20.34
CA ILE A 309 38.60 -23.46 18.88
C ILE A 309 38.54 -22.08 18.23
N GLU A 310 39.07 -21.96 17.03
CA GLU A 310 38.87 -20.75 16.23
C GLU A 310 37.54 -20.83 15.49
N VAL A 311 36.76 -19.77 15.62
CA VAL A 311 35.49 -19.64 14.93
C VAL A 311 35.48 -18.39 14.03
N PRO A 312 34.84 -18.43 12.85
CA PRO A 312 34.70 -17.29 12.01
C PRO A 312 33.68 -16.30 12.61
N THR A 313 33.99 -15.02 12.54
CA THR A 313 33.09 -13.92 12.87
C THR A 313 33.03 -12.93 11.71
N ILE A 314 32.10 -12.02 11.73
CA ILE A 314 32.00 -10.95 10.70
C ILE A 314 33.20 -10.00 10.72
N ASP A 315 33.96 -9.96 11.83
CA ASP A 315 35.17 -9.14 12.00
C ASP A 315 36.44 -9.90 11.78
N GLY A 316 36.38 -11.21 11.56
CA GLY A 316 37.57 -12.10 11.41
C GLY A 316 37.45 -13.35 12.26
N ARG A 317 38.60 -13.99 12.56
CA ARG A 317 38.66 -15.20 13.39
C ARG A 317 38.75 -14.84 14.86
N THR A 318 38.10 -15.59 15.72
CA THR A 318 38.10 -15.36 17.17
C THR A 318 38.08 -16.70 17.89
N GLN A 319 38.76 -16.80 19.03
CA GLN A 319 38.75 -18.01 19.85
C GLN A 319 37.45 -18.13 20.64
N LEU A 320 36.82 -19.31 20.56
CA LEU A 320 35.66 -19.69 21.36
C LEU A 320 36.05 -20.83 22.29
N LYS A 321 35.72 -20.73 23.57
CA LYS A 321 35.90 -21.80 24.54
C LYS A 321 34.68 -22.72 24.51
N ILE A 322 34.92 -23.99 24.18
CA ILE A 322 33.91 -25.05 24.25
C ILE A 322 33.97 -25.64 25.66
N PRO A 323 32.88 -25.61 26.44
CA PRO A 323 32.84 -26.28 27.75
C PRO A 323 32.92 -27.80 27.60
N PRO A 324 33.48 -28.52 28.57
CA PRO A 324 33.45 -29.98 28.56
C PRO A 324 32.00 -30.48 28.68
N GLY A 325 31.70 -31.57 27.95
CA GLY A 325 30.36 -32.15 27.90
C GLY A 325 29.36 -31.41 26.98
N THR A 326 29.87 -30.56 26.07
CA THR A 326 29.06 -29.85 25.09
C THR A 326 28.34 -30.83 24.16
N GLN A 327 27.02 -30.65 23.96
CA GLN A 327 26.19 -31.50 23.12
C GLN A 327 26.01 -30.90 21.72
N SER A 328 25.70 -31.76 20.74
CA SER A 328 25.34 -31.31 19.39
C SER A 328 24.04 -30.48 19.42
N GLY A 329 24.03 -29.38 18.67
CA GLY A 329 22.92 -28.43 18.70
C GLY A 329 22.98 -27.39 19.82
N GLN A 330 23.94 -27.50 20.75
CA GLN A 330 24.13 -26.52 21.81
C GLN A 330 24.56 -25.18 21.24
N LYS A 331 23.95 -24.10 21.74
CA LYS A 331 24.22 -22.74 21.30
C LYS A 331 25.10 -22.00 22.28
N LEU A 332 26.24 -21.50 21.79
CA LEU A 332 27.19 -20.71 22.55
C LEU A 332 27.11 -19.24 22.05
N ARG A 333 26.97 -18.33 22.99
CA ARG A 333 26.79 -16.91 22.69
C ARG A 333 28.10 -16.14 22.82
N MET A 334 28.48 -15.45 21.78
CA MET A 334 29.59 -14.49 21.75
C MET A 334 29.03 -13.08 21.75
N ARG A 335 29.15 -12.39 22.86
CA ARG A 335 28.59 -11.03 23.02
C ARG A 335 29.27 -10.03 22.10
N GLU A 336 28.52 -9.09 21.58
CA GLU A 336 28.98 -7.96 20.75
C GLU A 336 29.76 -8.38 19.48
N ARG A 337 29.54 -9.61 19.00
CA ARG A 337 30.15 -10.15 17.77
C ARG A 337 29.14 -10.22 16.59
N GLY A 338 27.95 -9.67 16.77
CA GLY A 338 26.95 -9.52 15.72
C GLY A 338 27.12 -8.22 14.93
N VAL A 339 26.06 -7.85 14.23
CA VAL A 339 26.00 -6.67 13.34
C VAL A 339 25.80 -5.41 14.17
N ALA A 340 26.42 -4.31 13.77
CA ALA A 340 26.12 -3.00 14.34
C ALA A 340 24.66 -2.63 14.11
N SER A 341 23.99 -2.13 15.13
CA SER A 341 22.57 -1.76 15.01
C SER A 341 22.41 -0.50 14.15
N ALA A 342 21.55 -0.57 13.13
CA ALA A 342 21.23 0.59 12.30
C ALA A 342 20.38 1.63 13.04
N THR A 343 19.74 1.24 14.16
CA THR A 343 18.80 2.08 14.93
C THR A 343 19.42 2.64 16.20
N ASN A 344 20.30 1.90 16.87
CA ASN A 344 20.93 2.28 18.14
C ASN A 344 22.43 2.44 17.92
N GLU A 345 22.90 3.69 17.89
CA GLU A 345 24.33 3.96 17.74
C GLU A 345 25.15 3.34 18.89
N GLY A 346 26.20 2.63 18.52
CA GLY A 346 27.08 1.95 19.46
C GLY A 346 26.61 0.56 19.93
N ALA A 347 25.41 0.15 19.67
CA ALA A 347 24.94 -1.19 19.98
C ALA A 347 25.32 -2.19 18.88
N ARG A 348 25.70 -3.40 19.29
CA ARG A 348 25.92 -4.55 18.38
C ARG A 348 25.11 -5.74 18.85
N GLY A 349 24.68 -6.55 17.90
CA GLY A 349 24.11 -7.85 18.18
C GLY A 349 25.17 -8.84 18.64
N ASP A 350 24.76 -10.06 18.87
CA ASP A 350 25.63 -11.14 19.29
C ASP A 350 25.86 -12.13 18.14
N GLN A 351 26.92 -12.93 18.29
CA GLN A 351 27.07 -14.11 17.45
C GLN A 351 26.70 -15.36 18.24
N ILE A 352 25.81 -16.15 17.65
CA ILE A 352 25.34 -17.42 18.23
C ILE A 352 25.96 -18.55 17.43
N VAL A 353 26.84 -19.29 18.09
CA VAL A 353 27.54 -20.45 17.52
C VAL A 353 26.75 -21.71 17.88
N THR A 354 26.23 -22.41 16.89
CA THR A 354 25.62 -23.73 17.07
C THR A 354 26.68 -24.77 16.86
N VAL A 355 26.91 -25.62 17.87
CA VAL A 355 27.90 -26.70 17.83
C VAL A 355 27.31 -27.87 17.05
N GLU A 356 28.05 -28.40 16.09
CA GLU A 356 27.73 -29.60 15.36
C GLU A 356 28.85 -30.64 15.62
N ILE A 357 28.53 -31.74 16.29
CA ILE A 357 29.52 -32.75 16.57
C ILE A 357 29.74 -33.65 15.36
N VAL A 358 30.96 -33.65 14.86
CA VAL A 358 31.35 -34.48 13.72
C VAL A 358 32.09 -35.71 14.19
N VAL A 359 31.59 -36.86 13.74
CA VAL A 359 32.26 -38.16 14.03
C VAL A 359 33.43 -38.36 13.08
N PRO A 360 34.63 -38.71 13.59
CA PRO A 360 35.80 -38.93 12.75
C PRO A 360 35.66 -40.18 11.87
N HIS A 361 36.20 -40.12 10.66
CA HIS A 361 36.33 -41.28 9.79
C HIS A 361 37.43 -42.17 10.31
N LEU A 362 37.07 -43.32 10.88
CA LEU A 362 38.03 -44.28 11.47
C LEU A 362 38.62 -45.16 10.38
N GLN A 363 39.91 -45.03 10.11
CA GLN A 363 40.62 -45.84 9.12
C GLN A 363 41.44 -46.95 9.78
N ASP A 364 41.90 -46.76 11.01
CA ASP A 364 42.77 -47.71 11.74
C ASP A 364 42.01 -48.49 12.81
N GLU A 365 42.43 -49.75 13.06
CA GLU A 365 41.84 -50.63 14.07
C GLU A 365 42.07 -50.10 15.50
N ARG A 366 43.15 -49.40 15.73
CA ARG A 366 43.47 -48.85 17.06
C ARG A 366 42.47 -47.83 17.51
N SER A 367 42.06 -46.93 16.60
CA SER A 367 40.98 -45.93 16.87
C SER A 367 39.63 -46.59 17.14
N LYS A 368 39.32 -47.67 16.42
CA LYS A 368 38.10 -48.45 16.68
C LYS A 368 38.11 -49.13 18.03
N GLU A 369 39.25 -49.69 18.44
CA GLU A 369 39.45 -50.30 19.78
C GLU A 369 39.21 -49.29 20.89
N ILE A 370 39.77 -48.06 20.78
CA ILE A 370 39.64 -46.99 21.76
C ILE A 370 38.17 -46.61 21.89
N LEU A 371 37.42 -46.52 20.78
CA LEU A 371 35.99 -46.20 20.83
C LEU A 371 35.18 -47.35 21.45
N ARG A 372 35.54 -48.63 21.20
CA ARG A 372 34.89 -49.77 21.87
C ARG A 372 35.13 -49.76 23.38
N GLU A 373 36.32 -49.35 23.78
CA GLU A 373 36.66 -49.18 25.17
C GLU A 373 35.90 -48.04 25.84
N LEU A 374 35.80 -46.90 25.14
CA LEU A 374 35.03 -45.76 25.59
C LEU A 374 33.53 -46.12 25.76
N ALA A 375 32.97 -46.91 24.83
CA ALA A 375 31.61 -47.38 24.91
C ALA A 375 31.35 -48.32 26.09
N LYS A 376 32.34 -49.14 26.48
CA LYS A 376 32.25 -50.02 27.68
C LYS A 376 32.27 -49.20 28.97
N LEU A 377 33.04 -48.09 29.01
CA LEU A 377 33.16 -47.23 30.18
C LEU A 377 31.93 -46.30 30.34
N ASN A 378 31.14 -46.10 29.26
CA ASN A 378 29.97 -45.25 29.26
C ASN A 378 28.75 -46.02 28.71
N PRO A 379 28.19 -46.97 29.49
CA PRO A 379 27.14 -47.85 29.02
C PRO A 379 25.73 -47.22 28.97
N GLU A 380 25.59 -45.94 29.30
CA GLU A 380 24.31 -45.26 29.32
C GLU A 380 23.65 -45.19 27.93
N ASP A 381 22.37 -45.60 27.85
CA ASP A 381 21.60 -45.45 26.61
C ASP A 381 20.91 -44.08 26.58
N PRO A 382 21.33 -43.17 25.69
CA PRO A 382 20.74 -41.81 25.60
C PRO A 382 19.28 -41.82 25.16
N ARG A 383 18.74 -42.97 24.69
CA ARG A 383 17.35 -43.14 24.22
C ARG A 383 16.39 -43.53 25.36
N GLN A 384 16.85 -43.82 26.57
CA GLN A 384 15.98 -44.22 27.69
C GLN A 384 14.85 -43.21 27.96
N THR A 385 15.16 -41.91 27.85
CA THR A 385 14.17 -40.84 28.04
C THR A 385 13.10 -40.76 26.95
N MET A 386 13.37 -41.34 25.78
CA MET A 386 12.40 -41.40 24.68
C MET A 386 11.35 -42.48 24.94
N TRP A 387 11.82 -43.66 25.43
CA TRP A 387 10.92 -44.78 25.72
C TRP A 387 9.97 -44.50 26.88
N ALA A 388 10.37 -43.66 27.82
CA ALA A 388 9.48 -43.24 28.92
C ALA A 388 8.34 -42.29 28.49
N LYS A 389 8.36 -41.80 27.27
CA LYS A 389 7.36 -40.86 26.74
C LYS A 389 6.44 -41.48 25.65
N VAL A 390 6.71 -42.70 25.26
CA VAL A 390 5.92 -43.54 24.34
C VAL A 390 5.21 -44.64 25.12
#